data_7adecc767aa4dde8ca290c180d1e575e
#
_entry.id   7adecc767aa4dde8ca290c180d1e575e
#
_cell.length_a   1.000
_cell.length_b   1.000
_cell.length_c   1.000
_cell.angle_alpha   90.00
_cell.angle_beta   90.00
_cell.angle_gamma   90.00
#
_symmetry.space_group_name_H-M   'P 1'
#
loop_
_entity.id
_entity.type
_entity.pdbx_description
1 polymer ?
#
loop_
_entity_poly.entity_id
_entity_poly.type
_entity_poly.pdbx_seq_one_letter_code
_entity_poly.pdbx_strand_id
1 'polypeptide(L)'
;MIEQEKRDITLLERGGQKHNMLMTLPLERRTEAVCRRAIEIDGENIRYVPRDMRTEKLCYTAVQSWDYALDYVPEELKTPSMCMAAVERYGPALLFVPEERRTEALCETAVKNDAWALPSVPDRLKTEQMCMDAVTKDGWVLEFVPQAMKTPQMCRLALNAPLAKLRENRSVLQFIPYADVCLEGIKKYRQEGADMVGLLADIEPEVMDEHIALYGVRTDPSCLTALPERWKTRTVCTAAVQSDGIMLHDVPEYLRTKRMCKAAVWSSIHALPYVPEALHTPDLYREAMVNDPAAIQYFKPELLTREMCHEALYSSYDLRVLRYIPYKEIHEQLERCEGYSRTKHFLDSMNPDYMTPKLAEMIFTKEPELFYNIPEKFKDKELCETAVRYDGSYLRMVPEKLKTPELCMEA
;
A
#
# COMPACT_ATOMS: atom_id res chain seq x y z
N MET A 1 -62.95 23.13 3.98
CA MET A 1 -62.00 22.15 4.53
C MET A 1 -62.17 20.77 3.89
N ILE A 2 -63.34 20.14 3.99
CA ILE A 2 -63.51 18.75 3.51
C ILE A 2 -63.23 18.53 2.02
N GLU A 3 -63.53 19.53 1.17
CA GLU A 3 -63.32 19.39 -0.28
C GLU A 3 -61.85 19.61 -0.69
N GLN A 4 -61.12 20.46 0.03
CA GLN A 4 -59.69 20.63 -0.15
C GLN A 4 -58.90 19.38 0.30
N GLU A 5 -59.29 18.80 1.43
CA GLU A 5 -58.72 17.56 1.96
C GLU A 5 -58.89 16.38 0.99
N LYS A 6 -60.07 16.23 0.37
CA LYS A 6 -60.32 15.24 -0.69
C LYS A 6 -59.45 15.44 -1.89
N ARG A 7 -59.20 16.72 -2.31
CA ARG A 7 -58.30 17.02 -3.40
C ARG A 7 -56.86 16.68 -3.06
N ASP A 8 -56.41 16.95 -1.83
CA ASP A 8 -55.08 16.61 -1.35
C ASP A 8 -54.85 15.10 -1.31
N ILE A 9 -55.81 14.34 -0.82
CA ILE A 9 -55.78 12.85 -0.84
C ILE A 9 -55.71 12.33 -2.28
N THR A 10 -56.54 12.91 -3.19
CA THR A 10 -56.49 12.50 -4.59
C THR A 10 -55.15 12.83 -5.25
N LEU A 11 -54.51 13.95 -4.88
CA LEU A 11 -53.16 14.31 -5.34
C LEU A 11 -52.13 13.29 -4.87
N LEU A 12 -52.17 12.87 -3.60
CA LEU A 12 -51.31 11.86 -3.06
C LEU A 12 -51.48 10.52 -3.82
N GLU A 13 -52.71 10.11 -4.08
CA GLU A 13 -53.01 8.88 -4.80
C GLU A 13 -52.52 8.90 -6.27
N ARG A 14 -52.72 10.03 -6.95
CA ARG A 14 -52.26 10.21 -8.35
C ARG A 14 -50.73 10.32 -8.47
N GLY A 15 -50.06 10.79 -7.43
CA GLY A 15 -48.61 10.87 -7.38
C GLY A 15 -47.93 9.53 -7.42
N GLY A 16 -48.65 8.44 -7.18
CA GLY A 16 -48.13 7.08 -7.14
C GLY A 16 -47.01 6.92 -6.10
N GLN A 17 -46.06 6.02 -6.34
CA GLN A 17 -44.90 5.78 -5.46
C GLN A 17 -43.84 6.90 -5.53
N LYS A 18 -44.22 8.15 -5.81
CA LYS A 18 -43.30 9.27 -5.62
C LYS A 18 -43.13 9.51 -4.13
N HIS A 19 -41.95 9.15 -3.62
CA HIS A 19 -41.57 9.35 -2.24
C HIS A 19 -41.77 10.84 -1.84
N ASN A 20 -42.20 11.08 -0.58
CA ASN A 20 -42.24 12.40 0.01
C ASN A 20 -43.36 13.35 -0.50
N MET A 21 -44.49 12.83 -0.99
CA MET A 21 -45.60 13.71 -1.46
C MET A 21 -46.14 14.59 -0.35
N LEU A 22 -46.17 14.12 0.92
CA LEU A 22 -46.63 14.95 2.04
C LEU A 22 -45.74 16.19 2.26
N MET A 23 -44.47 16.11 1.91
CA MET A 23 -43.52 17.23 1.98
C MET A 23 -43.98 18.41 1.13
N THR A 24 -44.66 18.16 0.01
CA THR A 24 -45.09 19.19 -0.94
C THR A 24 -46.31 20.00 -0.44
N LEU A 25 -47.02 19.46 0.56
CA LEU A 25 -48.20 20.16 1.13
C LEU A 25 -47.77 21.10 2.25
N PRO A 26 -48.35 22.33 2.31
CA PRO A 26 -48.20 23.23 3.45
C PRO A 26 -48.68 22.60 4.75
N LEU A 27 -48.14 22.99 5.90
CA LEU A 27 -48.45 22.40 7.21
C LEU A 27 -49.96 22.45 7.53
N GLU A 28 -50.62 23.54 7.20
CA GLU A 28 -52.04 23.76 7.46
C GLU A 28 -52.95 22.78 6.68
N ARG A 29 -52.41 22.15 5.65
CA ARG A 29 -53.11 21.19 4.80
C ARG A 29 -52.80 19.75 5.16
N ARG A 30 -51.86 19.51 6.07
CA ARG A 30 -51.50 18.18 6.56
C ARG A 30 -52.47 17.76 7.68
N THR A 31 -53.73 17.58 7.30
CA THR A 31 -54.75 17.08 8.25
C THR A 31 -54.49 15.60 8.61
N GLU A 32 -55.16 15.12 9.69
CA GLU A 32 -55.02 13.73 10.11
C GLU A 32 -55.34 12.71 8.99
N ALA A 33 -56.42 12.97 8.23
CA ALA A 33 -56.83 12.11 7.11
C ALA A 33 -55.80 12.12 5.96
N VAL A 34 -55.25 13.30 5.62
CA VAL A 34 -54.19 13.46 4.61
C VAL A 34 -52.93 12.73 5.06
N CYS A 35 -52.47 12.93 6.30
CA CYS A 35 -51.30 12.28 6.86
C CYS A 35 -51.46 10.76 6.91
N ARG A 36 -52.62 10.26 7.32
CA ARG A 36 -52.92 8.82 7.34
C ARG A 36 -52.83 8.24 5.94
N ARG A 37 -53.45 8.87 4.95
CA ARG A 37 -53.43 8.37 3.58
C ARG A 37 -52.01 8.41 2.98
N ALA A 38 -51.24 9.45 3.26
CA ALA A 38 -49.85 9.53 2.83
C ALA A 38 -49.01 8.39 3.38
N ILE A 39 -49.12 8.03 4.67
CA ILE A 39 -48.41 6.93 5.30
C ILE A 39 -48.89 5.53 4.78
N GLU A 40 -50.18 5.39 4.50
CA GLU A 40 -50.70 4.14 3.88
C GLU A 40 -50.10 3.91 2.47
N ILE A 41 -49.81 4.99 1.74
CA ILE A 41 -49.19 4.93 0.43
C ILE A 41 -47.67 4.65 0.58
N ASP A 42 -47.00 5.37 1.48
CA ASP A 42 -45.57 5.25 1.75
C ASP A 42 -45.26 5.66 3.19
N GLY A 43 -44.78 4.73 4.00
CA GLY A 43 -44.45 4.92 5.42
C GLY A 43 -43.38 6.03 5.64
N GLU A 44 -42.55 6.32 4.68
CA GLU A 44 -41.56 7.39 4.77
C GLU A 44 -42.20 8.76 5.03
N ASN A 45 -43.46 8.97 4.64
CA ASN A 45 -44.18 10.21 4.89
C ASN A 45 -44.33 10.53 6.40
N ILE A 46 -44.09 9.58 7.33
CA ILE A 46 -44.06 9.87 8.77
C ILE A 46 -43.10 10.99 9.13
N ARG A 47 -42.04 11.21 8.36
CA ARG A 47 -41.06 12.29 8.55
C ARG A 47 -41.70 13.68 8.49
N TYR A 48 -42.75 13.82 7.67
CA TYR A 48 -43.41 15.09 7.37
C TYR A 48 -44.72 15.28 8.12
N VAL A 49 -45.14 14.28 8.92
CA VAL A 49 -46.30 14.38 9.83
C VAL A 49 -45.94 15.25 11.02
N PRO A 50 -46.72 16.31 11.35
CA PRO A 50 -46.53 17.06 12.58
C PRO A 50 -46.51 16.16 13.83
N ARG A 51 -45.62 16.48 14.77
CA ARG A 51 -45.36 15.62 15.93
C ARG A 51 -46.59 15.37 16.78
N ASP A 52 -47.44 16.38 16.95
CA ASP A 52 -48.70 16.40 17.67
C ASP A 52 -49.79 15.54 17.00
N MET A 53 -49.64 15.24 15.72
CA MET A 53 -50.55 14.34 14.96
C MET A 53 -50.07 12.91 14.86
N ARG A 54 -48.86 12.60 15.36
CA ARG A 54 -48.31 11.21 15.35
C ARG A 54 -49.00 10.36 16.43
N THR A 55 -50.11 9.73 16.07
CA THR A 55 -50.79 8.78 16.93
C THR A 55 -50.10 7.40 16.87
N GLU A 56 -50.27 6.57 17.91
CA GLU A 56 -49.74 5.21 17.96
C GLU A 56 -50.10 4.39 16.71
N LYS A 57 -51.40 4.43 16.31
CA LYS A 57 -51.87 3.74 15.11
C LYS A 57 -51.18 4.19 13.84
N LEU A 58 -50.97 5.50 13.69
CA LEU A 58 -50.33 6.08 12.52
C LEU A 58 -48.85 5.68 12.46
N CYS A 59 -48.14 5.78 13.59
CA CYS A 59 -46.77 5.36 13.73
C CYS A 59 -46.60 3.86 13.45
N TYR A 60 -47.49 3.02 13.96
CA TYR A 60 -47.47 1.57 13.71
C TYR A 60 -47.62 1.24 12.21
N THR A 61 -48.53 1.93 11.52
CA THR A 61 -48.70 1.76 10.06
C THR A 61 -47.43 2.15 9.32
N ALA A 62 -46.72 3.23 9.70
CA ALA A 62 -45.48 3.62 9.11
C ALA A 62 -44.38 2.57 9.32
N VAL A 63 -44.25 2.06 10.56
CA VAL A 63 -43.28 1.01 10.92
C VAL A 63 -43.47 -0.28 10.12
N GLN A 64 -44.72 -0.62 9.79
CA GLN A 64 -45.00 -1.78 8.96
C GLN A 64 -44.58 -1.64 7.50
N SER A 65 -44.40 -0.43 7.01
CA SER A 65 -44.09 -0.16 5.59
C SER A 65 -42.74 0.45 5.32
N TRP A 66 -42.07 1.06 6.31
CA TRP A 66 -40.77 1.73 6.13
C TRP A 66 -39.78 1.36 7.25
N ASP A 67 -38.56 0.96 6.87
CA ASP A 67 -37.54 0.41 7.75
C ASP A 67 -37.01 1.39 8.82
N TYR A 68 -36.99 2.70 8.52
CA TYR A 68 -36.52 3.75 9.41
C TYR A 68 -37.65 4.49 10.14
N ALA A 69 -38.88 4.03 10.01
CA ALA A 69 -40.05 4.71 10.58
C ALA A 69 -39.94 4.93 12.09
N LEU A 70 -39.33 3.97 12.79
CA LEU A 70 -39.23 4.00 14.26
C LEU A 70 -38.38 5.20 14.78
N ASP A 71 -37.48 5.74 13.99
CA ASP A 71 -36.70 6.94 14.31
C ASP A 71 -37.60 8.17 14.50
N TYR A 72 -38.70 8.23 13.73
CA TYR A 72 -39.65 9.35 13.73
C TYR A 72 -40.81 9.16 14.71
N VAL A 73 -40.89 8.03 15.39
CA VAL A 73 -41.91 7.76 16.42
C VAL A 73 -41.51 8.44 17.73
N PRO A 74 -42.39 9.25 18.36
CA PRO A 74 -42.14 9.76 19.70
C PRO A 74 -41.86 8.64 20.72
N GLU A 75 -40.91 8.86 21.62
CA GLU A 75 -40.44 7.87 22.61
C GLU A 75 -41.62 7.27 23.42
N GLU A 76 -42.58 8.11 23.81
CA GLU A 76 -43.78 7.77 24.55
C GLU A 76 -44.68 6.81 23.79
N LEU A 77 -44.64 6.81 22.44
CA LEU A 77 -45.49 5.98 21.56
C LEU A 77 -44.79 4.69 21.08
N LYS A 78 -43.51 4.49 21.36
CA LYS A 78 -42.75 3.29 20.97
C LYS A 78 -43.18 2.10 21.84
N THR A 79 -44.31 1.44 21.50
CA THR A 79 -44.76 0.25 22.24
C THR A 79 -43.87 -0.97 21.96
N PRO A 80 -43.83 -1.97 22.86
CA PRO A 80 -43.08 -3.23 22.64
C PRO A 80 -43.46 -3.94 21.33
N SER A 81 -44.75 -3.95 20.97
CA SER A 81 -45.22 -4.54 19.71
C SER A 81 -44.73 -3.78 18.48
N MET A 82 -44.67 -2.45 18.58
CA MET A 82 -44.13 -1.59 17.50
C MET A 82 -42.64 -1.80 17.33
N CYS A 83 -41.87 -1.86 18.42
CA CYS A 83 -40.44 -2.13 18.39
C CYS A 83 -40.15 -3.52 17.79
N MET A 84 -40.94 -4.55 18.16
CA MET A 84 -40.81 -5.88 17.60
C MET A 84 -41.09 -5.91 16.09
N ALA A 85 -42.17 -5.26 15.64
CA ALA A 85 -42.50 -5.17 14.21
C ALA A 85 -41.40 -4.45 13.41
N ALA A 86 -40.78 -3.43 13.99
CA ALA A 86 -39.65 -2.70 13.37
C ALA A 86 -38.45 -3.62 13.17
N VAL A 87 -37.98 -4.34 14.19
CA VAL A 87 -36.80 -5.21 14.11
C VAL A 87 -37.06 -6.50 13.33
N GLU A 88 -38.24 -7.01 13.28
CA GLU A 88 -38.64 -8.14 12.41
C GLU A 88 -38.54 -7.77 10.94
N ARG A 89 -38.84 -6.51 10.62
CA ARG A 89 -38.74 -5.99 9.28
C ARG A 89 -37.28 -5.61 8.91
N TYR A 90 -36.60 -4.89 9.78
CA TYR A 90 -35.26 -4.39 9.61
C TYR A 90 -34.49 -4.44 10.93
N GLY A 91 -33.58 -5.41 11.07
CA GLY A 91 -32.86 -5.66 12.32
C GLY A 91 -32.18 -4.42 12.90
N PRO A 92 -31.46 -3.60 12.10
CA PRO A 92 -30.81 -2.38 12.58
C PRO A 92 -31.77 -1.30 13.10
N ALA A 93 -33.09 -1.43 12.90
CA ALA A 93 -34.07 -0.57 13.57
C ALA A 93 -33.99 -0.63 15.11
N LEU A 94 -33.28 -1.64 15.66
CA LEU A 94 -32.95 -1.71 17.08
C LEU A 94 -32.23 -0.46 17.60
N LEU A 95 -31.48 0.24 16.74
CA LEU A 95 -30.83 1.51 17.06
C LEU A 95 -31.82 2.57 17.57
N PHE A 96 -33.06 2.57 17.02
CA PHE A 96 -34.12 3.55 17.33
C PHE A 96 -35.00 3.12 18.51
N VAL A 97 -34.76 1.93 19.08
CA VAL A 97 -35.44 1.48 20.29
C VAL A 97 -34.72 2.05 21.52
N PRO A 98 -35.46 2.68 22.47
CA PRO A 98 -34.87 3.11 23.74
C PRO A 98 -34.16 1.96 24.46
N GLU A 99 -32.99 2.21 25.04
CA GLU A 99 -32.16 1.15 25.63
C GLU A 99 -32.89 0.37 26.73
N GLU A 100 -33.70 1.06 27.51
CA GLU A 100 -34.49 0.46 28.61
C GLU A 100 -35.57 -0.53 28.11
N ARG A 101 -35.94 -0.42 26.83
CA ARG A 101 -36.94 -1.29 26.18
C ARG A 101 -36.31 -2.38 25.34
N ARG A 102 -34.99 -2.42 25.22
CA ARG A 102 -34.25 -3.49 24.52
C ARG A 102 -34.21 -4.73 25.40
N THR A 103 -35.16 -5.63 25.18
CA THR A 103 -35.18 -6.95 25.83
C THR A 103 -34.33 -7.96 25.08
N GLU A 104 -33.93 -9.05 25.73
CA GLU A 104 -33.15 -10.12 25.11
C GLU A 104 -33.85 -10.67 23.86
N ALA A 105 -35.17 -10.98 23.94
CA ALA A 105 -35.94 -11.47 22.80
C ALA A 105 -35.97 -10.48 21.62
N LEU A 106 -36.08 -9.18 21.91
CA LEU A 106 -36.05 -8.15 20.85
C LEU A 106 -34.66 -8.08 20.18
N CYS A 107 -33.61 -8.12 20.97
CA CYS A 107 -32.23 -8.11 20.47
C CYS A 107 -31.92 -9.38 19.64
N GLU A 108 -32.32 -10.56 20.13
CA GLU A 108 -32.17 -11.80 19.36
C GLU A 108 -32.91 -11.76 18.02
N THR A 109 -34.16 -11.26 18.01
CA THR A 109 -34.92 -11.12 16.77
C THR A 109 -34.20 -10.17 15.78
N ALA A 110 -33.73 -9.02 16.28
CA ALA A 110 -33.00 -8.05 15.48
C ALA A 110 -31.75 -8.66 14.84
N VAL A 111 -30.89 -9.34 15.63
CA VAL A 111 -29.65 -9.96 15.15
C VAL A 111 -29.94 -11.19 14.26
N LYS A 112 -31.00 -11.94 14.51
CA LYS A 112 -31.45 -13.01 13.62
C LYS A 112 -31.93 -12.48 12.27
N ASN A 113 -32.52 -11.30 12.25
CA ASN A 113 -32.89 -10.63 10.99
C ASN A 113 -31.62 -10.11 10.26
N ASP A 114 -30.82 -9.30 10.93
CA ASP A 114 -29.63 -8.70 10.35
C ASP A 114 -28.49 -8.66 11.38
N ALA A 115 -27.32 -9.21 11.02
CA ALA A 115 -26.11 -9.21 11.86
C ALA A 115 -25.69 -7.80 12.32
N TRP A 116 -25.93 -6.78 11.48
CA TRP A 116 -25.61 -5.38 11.78
C TRP A 116 -26.54 -4.73 12.82
N ALA A 117 -27.47 -5.48 13.40
CA ALA A 117 -28.16 -5.09 14.63
C ALA A 117 -27.28 -5.24 15.88
N LEU A 118 -26.23 -6.09 15.84
CA LEU A 118 -25.36 -6.39 16.98
C LEU A 118 -24.72 -5.15 17.64
N PRO A 119 -24.26 -4.12 16.92
CA PRO A 119 -23.75 -2.87 17.52
C PRO A 119 -24.77 -2.18 18.44
N SER A 120 -26.08 -2.33 18.16
CA SER A 120 -27.15 -1.71 18.93
C SER A 120 -27.61 -2.54 20.13
N VAL A 121 -27.08 -3.77 20.29
CA VAL A 121 -27.37 -4.63 21.45
C VAL A 121 -26.51 -4.17 22.62
N PRO A 122 -27.10 -3.82 23.80
CA PRO A 122 -26.31 -3.56 25.01
C PRO A 122 -25.45 -4.77 25.41
N ASP A 123 -24.22 -4.56 25.83
CA ASP A 123 -23.26 -5.65 26.14
C ASP A 123 -23.82 -6.63 27.19
N ARG A 124 -24.61 -6.15 28.15
CA ARG A 124 -25.29 -6.99 29.16
C ARG A 124 -26.33 -8.00 28.57
N LEU A 125 -26.79 -7.75 27.36
CA LEU A 125 -27.77 -8.57 26.65
C LEU A 125 -27.14 -9.38 25.51
N LYS A 126 -25.84 -9.15 25.17
CA LYS A 126 -25.14 -9.97 24.20
C LYS A 126 -24.89 -11.36 24.78
N THR A 127 -25.43 -12.38 24.13
CA THR A 127 -25.12 -13.79 24.44
C THR A 127 -24.09 -14.33 23.46
N GLU A 128 -23.35 -15.37 23.87
CA GLU A 128 -22.39 -16.04 23.00
C GLU A 128 -23.05 -16.54 21.71
N GLN A 129 -24.26 -17.16 21.84
CA GLN A 129 -25.00 -17.66 20.69
C GLN A 129 -25.41 -16.55 19.73
N MET A 130 -25.88 -15.40 20.24
CA MET A 130 -26.24 -14.24 19.43
C MET A 130 -25.04 -13.72 18.66
N CYS A 131 -23.88 -13.62 19.32
CA CYS A 131 -22.63 -13.19 18.68
C CYS A 131 -22.17 -14.19 17.61
N MET A 132 -22.26 -15.50 17.88
CA MET A 132 -21.91 -16.54 16.91
C MET A 132 -22.82 -16.50 15.67
N ASP A 133 -24.15 -16.35 15.88
CA ASP A 133 -25.11 -16.23 14.76
C ASP A 133 -24.82 -15.00 13.89
N ALA A 134 -24.53 -13.87 14.51
CA ALA A 134 -24.18 -12.65 13.79
C ALA A 134 -22.88 -12.81 12.98
N VAL A 135 -21.80 -13.27 13.63
CA VAL A 135 -20.48 -13.45 13.03
C VAL A 135 -20.51 -14.47 11.88
N THR A 136 -21.35 -15.49 11.97
CA THR A 136 -21.52 -16.48 10.88
C THR A 136 -22.13 -15.86 9.63
N LYS A 137 -22.97 -14.83 9.78
CA LYS A 137 -23.58 -14.11 8.65
C LYS A 137 -22.62 -13.08 8.04
N ASP A 138 -21.98 -12.29 8.88
CA ASP A 138 -21.01 -11.27 8.47
C ASP A 138 -19.84 -11.24 9.47
N GLY A 139 -18.64 -11.63 9.02
CA GLY A 139 -17.44 -11.69 9.85
C GLY A 139 -17.01 -10.32 10.41
N TRP A 140 -17.40 -9.22 9.74
CA TRP A 140 -17.05 -7.86 10.18
C TRP A 140 -17.71 -7.44 11.47
N VAL A 141 -18.86 -8.04 11.83
CA VAL A 141 -19.52 -7.75 13.11
C VAL A 141 -18.74 -8.28 14.32
N LEU A 142 -17.64 -9.04 14.10
CA LEU A 142 -16.71 -9.43 15.17
C LEU A 142 -16.13 -8.20 15.91
N GLU A 143 -16.05 -7.06 15.25
CA GLU A 143 -15.68 -5.77 15.87
C GLU A 143 -16.52 -5.48 17.13
N PHE A 144 -17.82 -5.74 17.06
CA PHE A 144 -18.81 -5.39 18.08
C PHE A 144 -19.05 -6.49 19.12
N VAL A 145 -18.33 -7.60 19.01
CA VAL A 145 -18.36 -8.67 20.03
C VAL A 145 -17.45 -8.26 21.21
N PRO A 146 -17.97 -8.33 22.46
CA PRO A 146 -17.14 -8.07 23.64
C PRO A 146 -15.90 -8.96 23.67
N GLN A 147 -14.75 -8.41 24.03
CA GLN A 147 -13.46 -9.13 24.01
C GLN A 147 -13.51 -10.44 24.83
N ALA A 148 -14.21 -10.45 25.96
CA ALA A 148 -14.36 -11.64 26.80
C ALA A 148 -15.16 -12.78 26.15
N MET A 149 -15.92 -12.48 25.10
CA MET A 149 -16.75 -13.45 24.37
C MET A 149 -16.09 -13.91 23.05
N LYS A 150 -15.02 -13.26 22.60
CA LYS A 150 -14.29 -13.66 21.40
C LYS A 150 -13.56 -14.97 21.66
N THR A 151 -14.11 -16.10 21.23
CA THR A 151 -13.45 -17.40 21.29
C THR A 151 -12.69 -17.70 19.98
N PRO A 152 -11.66 -18.56 19.99
CA PRO A 152 -10.99 -18.98 18.75
C PRO A 152 -11.95 -19.57 17.71
N GLN A 153 -12.98 -20.29 18.16
CA GLN A 153 -14.01 -20.85 17.28
C GLN A 153 -14.83 -19.73 16.61
N MET A 154 -15.26 -18.73 17.37
CA MET A 154 -16.01 -17.58 16.83
C MET A 154 -15.16 -16.80 15.82
N CYS A 155 -13.88 -16.59 16.10
CA CYS A 155 -12.96 -15.91 15.18
C CYS A 155 -12.77 -16.72 13.87
N ARG A 156 -12.68 -18.05 13.93
CA ARG A 156 -12.66 -18.91 12.73
C ARG A 156 -13.96 -18.84 11.93
N LEU A 157 -15.11 -18.74 12.61
CA LEU A 157 -16.37 -18.50 11.93
C LEU A 157 -16.38 -17.16 11.21
N ALA A 158 -15.87 -16.09 11.85
CA ALA A 158 -15.74 -14.77 11.24
C ALA A 158 -14.90 -14.82 9.96
N LEU A 159 -13.74 -15.49 9.98
CA LEU A 159 -12.88 -15.66 8.80
C LEU A 159 -13.58 -16.40 7.65
N ASN A 160 -14.51 -17.31 7.96
CA ASN A 160 -15.19 -18.15 6.97
C ASN A 160 -16.58 -17.64 6.58
N ALA A 161 -17.04 -16.54 7.17
CA ALA A 161 -18.31 -15.94 6.85
C ALA A 161 -18.37 -15.50 5.37
N PRO A 162 -19.55 -15.61 4.71
CA PRO A 162 -19.70 -15.26 3.29
C PRO A 162 -19.31 -13.83 2.95
N LEU A 163 -19.41 -12.91 3.92
CA LEU A 163 -19.11 -11.49 3.78
C LEU A 163 -17.76 -11.08 4.41
N ALA A 164 -16.92 -12.05 4.81
CA ALA A 164 -15.60 -11.79 5.41
C ALA A 164 -14.54 -11.30 4.38
N LYS A 165 -14.96 -10.88 3.19
CA LYS A 165 -14.06 -10.34 2.16
C LYS A 165 -13.39 -9.06 2.63
N LEU A 166 -12.22 -8.76 2.04
CA LEU A 166 -11.53 -7.50 2.27
C LEU A 166 -12.44 -6.31 1.96
N ARG A 167 -12.47 -5.34 2.86
CA ARG A 167 -13.16 -4.06 2.68
C ARG A 167 -12.11 -2.95 2.69
N GLU A 168 -12.04 -2.16 1.62
CA GLU A 168 -11.08 -1.06 1.50
C GLU A 168 -9.64 -1.48 1.84
N ASN A 169 -9.23 -2.67 1.39
CA ASN A 169 -7.93 -3.31 1.66
C ASN A 169 -7.68 -3.69 3.14
N ARG A 170 -8.71 -3.72 3.98
CA ARG A 170 -8.64 -4.18 5.37
C ARG A 170 -9.31 -5.53 5.53
N SER A 171 -8.89 -6.29 6.54
CA SER A 171 -9.40 -7.62 6.84
C SER A 171 -9.99 -7.70 8.25
N VAL A 172 -10.75 -8.76 8.52
CA VAL A 172 -11.28 -9.02 9.88
C VAL A 172 -10.19 -9.41 10.87
N LEU A 173 -8.94 -9.61 10.43
CA LEU A 173 -7.80 -9.95 11.28
C LEU A 173 -7.57 -8.93 12.39
N GLN A 174 -7.87 -7.65 12.13
CA GLN A 174 -7.76 -6.56 13.12
C GLN A 174 -8.62 -6.76 14.37
N PHE A 175 -9.61 -7.64 14.32
CA PHE A 175 -10.52 -7.89 15.45
C PHE A 175 -10.25 -9.23 16.15
N ILE A 176 -9.27 -10.02 15.67
CA ILE A 176 -8.96 -11.37 16.14
C ILE A 176 -7.84 -11.33 17.18
N PRO A 177 -8.10 -11.71 18.45
CA PRO A 177 -7.08 -11.66 19.49
C PRO A 177 -6.23 -12.95 19.61
N TYR A 178 -6.19 -13.80 18.60
CA TYR A 178 -5.53 -15.10 18.62
C TYR A 178 -4.54 -15.24 17.46
N ALA A 179 -3.25 -15.37 17.78
CA ALA A 179 -2.17 -15.44 16.79
C ALA A 179 -2.31 -16.62 15.82
N ASP A 180 -2.69 -17.82 16.33
CA ASP A 180 -2.91 -19.01 15.52
C ASP A 180 -4.04 -18.81 14.49
N VAL A 181 -5.14 -18.16 14.91
CA VAL A 181 -6.28 -17.85 14.05
C VAL A 181 -5.92 -16.76 13.04
N CYS A 182 -5.14 -15.74 13.45
CA CYS A 182 -4.61 -14.74 12.53
C CYS A 182 -3.75 -15.38 11.43
N LEU A 183 -2.87 -16.32 11.79
CA LEU A 183 -2.04 -17.04 10.82
C LEU A 183 -2.88 -17.89 9.85
N GLU A 184 -3.96 -18.52 10.32
CA GLU A 184 -4.94 -19.21 9.46
C GLU A 184 -5.58 -18.23 8.46
N GLY A 185 -6.01 -17.08 8.95
CA GLY A 185 -6.63 -16.02 8.14
C GLY A 185 -5.68 -15.44 7.10
N ILE A 186 -4.42 -15.16 7.47
CA ILE A 186 -3.38 -14.71 6.53
C ILE A 186 -3.22 -15.71 5.37
N LYS A 187 -3.08 -17.01 5.69
CA LYS A 187 -2.94 -18.06 4.68
C LYS A 187 -4.12 -18.09 3.71
N LYS A 188 -5.35 -17.94 4.25
CA LYS A 188 -6.58 -17.90 3.45
C LYS A 188 -6.62 -16.68 2.54
N TYR A 189 -6.47 -15.47 3.08
CA TYR A 189 -6.54 -14.24 2.29
C TYR A 189 -5.41 -14.15 1.25
N ARG A 190 -4.24 -14.70 1.56
CA ARG A 190 -3.14 -14.78 0.60
C ARG A 190 -3.47 -15.68 -0.59
N GLN A 191 -4.17 -16.81 -0.38
CA GLN A 191 -4.67 -17.65 -1.47
C GLN A 191 -5.71 -16.93 -2.33
N GLU A 192 -6.43 -15.98 -1.76
CA GLU A 192 -7.40 -15.12 -2.45
C GLU A 192 -6.74 -13.90 -3.14
N GLY A 193 -5.40 -13.76 -3.06
CA GLY A 193 -4.64 -12.71 -3.72
C GLY A 193 -4.41 -11.43 -2.91
N ALA A 194 -4.68 -11.45 -1.60
CA ALA A 194 -4.44 -10.29 -0.74
C ALA A 194 -2.95 -9.97 -0.60
N ASP A 195 -2.64 -8.68 -0.42
CA ASP A 195 -1.29 -8.20 -0.14
C ASP A 195 -0.82 -8.61 1.26
N MET A 196 0.41 -9.15 1.36
CA MET A 196 0.94 -9.64 2.62
C MET A 196 1.23 -8.51 3.62
N VAL A 197 1.77 -7.41 3.14
CA VAL A 197 2.12 -6.25 3.99
C VAL A 197 0.85 -5.67 4.62
N GLY A 198 -0.21 -5.51 3.82
CA GLY A 198 -1.52 -5.05 4.30
C GLY A 198 -2.13 -5.99 5.33
N LEU A 199 -2.04 -7.32 5.11
CA LEU A 199 -2.55 -8.32 6.07
C LEU A 199 -1.81 -8.27 7.42
N LEU A 200 -0.49 -8.08 7.41
CA LEU A 200 0.28 -7.96 8.65
C LEU A 200 -0.01 -6.65 9.38
N ALA A 201 -0.27 -5.57 8.64
CA ALA A 201 -0.63 -4.28 9.23
C ALA A 201 -2.01 -4.29 9.91
N ASP A 202 -2.91 -5.20 9.52
CA ASP A 202 -4.22 -5.39 10.15
C ASP A 202 -4.13 -6.11 11.51
N ILE A 203 -3.01 -6.80 11.81
CA ILE A 203 -2.90 -7.56 13.06
C ILE A 203 -2.50 -6.62 14.19
N GLU A 204 -3.27 -6.66 15.28
CA GLU A 204 -2.93 -5.91 16.49
C GLU A 204 -1.52 -6.28 16.98
N PRO A 205 -0.67 -5.29 17.31
CA PRO A 205 0.71 -5.54 17.71
C PRO A 205 0.86 -6.58 18.84
N GLU A 206 -0.07 -6.62 19.79
CA GLU A 206 -0.09 -7.54 20.92
C GLU A 206 -0.37 -8.99 20.52
N VAL A 207 -1.06 -9.18 19.41
CA VAL A 207 -1.43 -10.52 18.86
C VAL A 207 -0.32 -11.05 17.95
N MET A 208 0.46 -10.16 17.32
CA MET A 208 1.59 -10.54 16.48
C MET A 208 2.57 -11.40 17.27
N ASP A 209 3.03 -12.51 16.68
CA ASP A 209 4.10 -13.36 17.21
C ASP A 209 5.20 -13.62 16.18
N GLU A 210 6.28 -14.31 16.60
CA GLU A 210 7.41 -14.61 15.72
C GLU A 210 7.03 -15.53 14.56
N HIS A 211 6.04 -16.42 14.74
CA HIS A 211 5.59 -17.33 13.67
C HIS A 211 4.88 -16.57 12.55
N ILE A 212 4.02 -15.62 12.91
CA ILE A 212 3.35 -14.74 11.94
C ILE A 212 4.41 -13.90 11.21
N ALA A 213 5.33 -13.27 11.95
CA ALA A 213 6.40 -12.46 11.37
C ALA A 213 7.28 -13.27 10.41
N LEU A 214 7.69 -14.48 10.80
CA LEU A 214 8.47 -15.39 9.96
C LEU A 214 7.69 -15.83 8.71
N TYR A 215 6.42 -16.15 8.86
CA TYR A 215 5.58 -16.51 7.71
C TYR A 215 5.48 -15.35 6.74
N GLY A 216 5.26 -14.14 7.25
CA GLY A 216 5.23 -12.92 6.46
C GLY A 216 6.48 -12.72 5.62
N VAL A 217 7.65 -12.60 6.26
CA VAL A 217 8.92 -12.32 5.57
C VAL A 217 9.40 -13.46 4.65
N ARG A 218 9.01 -14.70 4.89
CA ARG A 218 9.31 -15.82 3.99
C ARG A 218 8.43 -15.82 2.75
N THR A 219 7.21 -15.29 2.87
CA THR A 219 6.27 -15.19 1.75
C THR A 219 6.55 -13.95 0.92
N ASP A 220 6.85 -12.85 1.60
CA ASP A 220 7.19 -11.55 1.01
C ASP A 220 8.21 -10.84 1.91
N PRO A 221 9.49 -10.76 1.52
CA PRO A 221 10.54 -10.13 2.31
C PRO A 221 10.25 -8.66 2.68
N SER A 222 9.48 -7.93 1.84
CA SER A 222 9.12 -6.54 2.07
C SER A 222 8.27 -6.33 3.34
N CYS A 223 7.68 -7.41 3.86
CA CYS A 223 6.97 -7.38 5.14
C CYS A 223 7.85 -6.92 6.31
N LEU A 224 9.19 -7.07 6.20
CA LEU A 224 10.10 -6.61 7.25
C LEU A 224 9.93 -5.12 7.56
N THR A 225 9.61 -4.30 6.55
CA THR A 225 9.34 -2.86 6.69
C THR A 225 8.15 -2.58 7.60
N ALA A 226 7.09 -3.38 7.49
CA ALA A 226 5.83 -3.20 8.22
C ALA A 226 5.85 -3.80 9.64
N LEU A 227 6.85 -4.66 9.94
CA LEU A 227 6.91 -5.30 11.26
C LEU A 227 7.31 -4.32 12.36
N PRO A 228 6.64 -4.36 13.54
CA PRO A 228 7.09 -3.67 14.73
C PRO A 228 8.53 -4.08 15.13
N GLU A 229 9.33 -3.15 15.65
CA GLU A 229 10.73 -3.36 16.01
C GLU A 229 10.96 -4.59 16.91
N ARG A 230 10.03 -4.87 17.82
CA ARG A 230 10.12 -6.04 18.73
C ARG A 230 10.10 -7.39 17.98
N TRP A 231 9.52 -7.43 16.77
CA TRP A 231 9.44 -8.63 15.94
C TRP A 231 10.52 -8.69 14.86
N LYS A 232 11.32 -7.66 14.72
CA LYS A 232 12.56 -7.69 13.93
C LYS A 232 13.65 -8.46 14.66
N THR A 233 13.35 -9.73 15.01
CA THR A 233 14.32 -10.60 15.67
C THR A 233 15.42 -11.01 14.69
N ARG A 234 16.54 -11.54 15.24
CA ARG A 234 17.63 -12.04 14.40
C ARG A 234 17.13 -13.11 13.41
N THR A 235 16.21 -13.98 13.83
CA THR A 235 15.63 -15.05 13.01
C THR A 235 14.83 -14.47 11.85
N VAL A 236 13.93 -13.54 12.14
CA VAL A 236 13.06 -12.88 11.15
C VAL A 236 13.90 -12.07 10.16
N CYS A 237 14.82 -11.23 10.65
CA CYS A 237 15.71 -10.45 9.80
C CYS A 237 16.59 -11.33 8.91
N THR A 238 17.13 -12.44 9.44
CA THR A 238 17.92 -13.36 8.63
C THR A 238 17.09 -14.00 7.54
N ALA A 239 15.85 -14.40 7.83
CA ALA A 239 14.95 -14.97 6.82
C ALA A 239 14.62 -13.97 5.70
N ALA A 240 14.32 -12.72 6.05
CA ALA A 240 14.06 -11.67 5.06
C ALA A 240 15.27 -11.41 4.16
N VAL A 241 16.46 -11.22 4.76
CA VAL A 241 17.71 -10.95 4.04
C VAL A 241 18.15 -12.13 3.15
N GLN A 242 17.89 -13.38 3.56
CA GLN A 242 18.16 -14.55 2.73
C GLN A 242 17.26 -14.65 1.51
N SER A 243 16.04 -14.14 1.61
CA SER A 243 15.08 -14.10 0.49
C SER A 243 15.35 -12.92 -0.45
N ASP A 244 15.68 -11.76 0.13
CA ASP A 244 16.06 -10.55 -0.62
C ASP A 244 17.10 -9.76 0.18
N GLY A 245 18.34 -9.69 -0.35
CA GLY A 245 19.46 -9.01 0.31
C GLY A 245 19.25 -7.53 0.55
N ILE A 246 18.44 -6.86 -0.27
CA ILE A 246 18.14 -5.43 -0.10
C ILE A 246 17.42 -5.15 1.23
N MET A 247 16.72 -6.12 1.79
CA MET A 247 16.05 -5.99 3.09
C MET A 247 17.01 -5.69 4.25
N LEU A 248 18.33 -5.76 4.01
CA LEU A 248 19.32 -5.36 5.01
C LEU A 248 19.10 -3.91 5.49
N HIS A 249 18.53 -3.03 4.65
CA HIS A 249 18.26 -1.64 5.01
C HIS A 249 17.24 -1.52 6.16
N ASP A 250 16.27 -2.43 6.27
CA ASP A 250 15.24 -2.47 7.30
C ASP A 250 15.66 -3.24 8.56
N VAL A 251 16.81 -3.92 8.50
CA VAL A 251 17.35 -4.60 9.67
C VAL A 251 17.96 -3.60 10.64
N PRO A 252 17.58 -3.60 11.94
CA PRO A 252 18.24 -2.79 12.94
C PRO A 252 19.76 -2.99 12.94
N GLU A 253 20.54 -1.91 13.03
CA GLU A 253 22.01 -1.96 12.86
C GLU A 253 22.68 -2.94 13.85
N TYR A 254 22.21 -2.98 15.09
CA TYR A 254 22.75 -3.89 16.13
C TYR A 254 22.54 -5.39 15.83
N LEU A 255 21.66 -5.74 14.88
CA LEU A 255 21.41 -7.11 14.40
C LEU A 255 22.20 -7.47 13.14
N ARG A 256 22.80 -6.48 12.45
CA ARG A 256 23.55 -6.68 11.20
C ARG A 256 24.87 -7.38 11.46
N THR A 257 24.84 -8.71 11.56
CA THR A 257 26.05 -9.52 11.76
C THR A 257 26.85 -9.66 10.48
N LYS A 258 28.17 -9.94 10.59
CA LYS A 258 29.05 -10.21 9.44
C LYS A 258 28.45 -11.27 8.49
N ARG A 259 27.89 -12.36 9.04
CA ARG A 259 27.27 -13.43 8.25
C ARG A 259 26.02 -12.94 7.49
N MET A 260 25.18 -12.14 8.14
CA MET A 260 23.98 -11.58 7.52
C MET A 260 24.34 -10.59 6.41
N CYS A 261 25.32 -9.69 6.66
CA CYS A 261 25.77 -8.72 5.66
C CYS A 261 26.39 -9.42 4.43
N LYS A 262 27.19 -10.48 4.64
CA LYS A 262 27.71 -11.30 3.53
C LYS A 262 26.58 -11.94 2.72
N ALA A 263 25.59 -12.53 3.38
CA ALA A 263 24.43 -13.12 2.70
C ALA A 263 23.62 -12.07 1.92
N ALA A 264 23.45 -10.89 2.52
CA ALA A 264 22.77 -9.76 1.87
C ALA A 264 23.47 -9.31 0.59
N VAL A 265 24.78 -9.06 0.68
CA VAL A 265 25.61 -8.62 -0.46
C VAL A 265 25.68 -9.70 -1.55
N TRP A 266 25.71 -10.97 -1.17
CA TRP A 266 25.64 -12.07 -2.12
C TRP A 266 24.32 -12.13 -2.88
N SER A 267 23.21 -11.88 -2.18
CA SER A 267 21.88 -11.83 -2.81
C SER A 267 21.67 -10.57 -3.66
N SER A 268 22.17 -9.41 -3.19
CA SER A 268 22.07 -8.15 -3.89
C SER A 268 23.23 -7.21 -3.53
N ILE A 269 23.99 -6.74 -4.53
CA ILE A 269 25.04 -5.75 -4.32
C ILE A 269 24.53 -4.41 -3.78
N HIS A 270 23.25 -4.12 -4.01
CA HIS A 270 22.58 -2.93 -3.46
C HIS A 270 22.45 -2.93 -1.94
N ALA A 271 22.74 -4.06 -1.28
CA ALA A 271 22.82 -4.15 0.17
C ALA A 271 24.12 -3.52 0.75
N LEU A 272 25.17 -3.33 -0.06
CA LEU A 272 26.47 -2.80 0.39
C LEU A 272 26.38 -1.47 1.15
N PRO A 273 25.59 -0.46 0.72
CA PRO A 273 25.45 0.79 1.46
C PRO A 273 24.90 0.64 2.89
N TYR A 274 24.25 -0.46 3.17
CA TYR A 274 23.60 -0.72 4.47
C TYR A 274 24.46 -1.61 5.40
N VAL A 275 25.61 -2.05 4.92
CA VAL A 275 26.58 -2.80 5.73
C VAL A 275 27.21 -1.83 6.74
N PRO A 276 27.31 -2.18 8.04
CA PRO A 276 28.00 -1.35 9.02
C PRO A 276 29.46 -1.10 8.62
N GLU A 277 29.94 0.13 8.87
CA GLU A 277 31.28 0.58 8.43
C GLU A 277 32.42 -0.35 8.87
N ALA A 278 32.34 -0.86 10.09
CA ALA A 278 33.33 -1.79 10.64
C ALA A 278 33.40 -3.14 9.90
N LEU A 279 32.40 -3.47 9.09
CA LEU A 279 32.35 -4.72 8.32
C LEU A 279 32.76 -4.55 6.84
N HIS A 280 33.04 -3.32 6.39
CA HIS A 280 33.63 -3.07 5.08
C HIS A 280 35.07 -3.55 5.07
N THR A 281 35.31 -4.69 4.48
CA THR A 281 36.64 -5.32 4.40
C THR A 281 36.95 -5.66 2.94
N PRO A 282 38.26 -5.75 2.57
CA PRO A 282 38.65 -6.19 1.23
C PRO A 282 38.05 -7.55 0.84
N ASP A 283 37.88 -8.46 1.81
CA ASP A 283 37.29 -9.78 1.56
C ASP A 283 35.80 -9.67 1.19
N LEU A 284 35.05 -8.80 1.88
CA LEU A 284 33.63 -8.55 1.54
C LEU A 284 33.50 -8.00 0.12
N TYR A 285 34.39 -7.06 -0.23
CA TYR A 285 34.39 -6.44 -1.56
C TYR A 285 34.74 -7.44 -2.65
N ARG A 286 35.72 -8.31 -2.40
CA ARG A 286 36.07 -9.38 -3.34
C ARG A 286 34.90 -10.35 -3.55
N GLU A 287 34.24 -10.76 -2.46
CA GLU A 287 33.04 -11.62 -2.56
C GLU A 287 31.90 -10.92 -3.33
N ALA A 288 31.69 -9.63 -3.10
CA ALA A 288 30.69 -8.84 -3.84
C ALA A 288 31.01 -8.79 -5.35
N MET A 289 32.27 -8.58 -5.72
CA MET A 289 32.71 -8.51 -7.12
C MET A 289 32.62 -9.83 -7.85
N VAL A 290 32.87 -10.96 -7.17
CA VAL A 290 32.68 -12.29 -7.76
C VAL A 290 31.21 -12.50 -8.17
N ASN A 291 30.28 -11.94 -7.39
CA ASN A 291 28.86 -12.01 -7.68
C ASN A 291 28.44 -11.01 -8.80
N ASP A 292 28.87 -9.77 -8.67
CA ASP A 292 28.61 -8.71 -9.67
C ASP A 292 29.77 -7.67 -9.67
N PRO A 293 30.54 -7.57 -10.75
CA PRO A 293 31.62 -6.58 -10.87
C PRO A 293 31.16 -5.13 -10.69
N ALA A 294 29.89 -4.82 -10.94
CA ALA A 294 29.32 -3.50 -10.71
C ALA A 294 29.27 -3.10 -9.22
N ALA A 295 29.52 -4.05 -8.30
CA ALA A 295 29.64 -3.77 -6.87
C ALA A 295 30.71 -2.72 -6.55
N ILE A 296 31.71 -2.54 -7.44
CA ILE A 296 32.79 -1.55 -7.29
C ILE A 296 32.25 -0.12 -7.08
N GLN A 297 31.07 0.19 -7.57
CA GLN A 297 30.42 1.50 -7.38
C GLN A 297 30.15 1.86 -5.91
N TYR A 298 30.07 0.87 -5.05
CA TYR A 298 29.80 1.04 -3.61
C TYR A 298 31.06 0.92 -2.74
N PHE A 299 32.23 0.72 -3.36
CA PHE A 299 33.46 0.51 -2.62
C PHE A 299 34.06 1.84 -2.16
N LYS A 300 34.66 1.83 -0.99
CA LYS A 300 35.46 2.97 -0.53
C LYS A 300 36.77 3.02 -1.32
N PRO A 301 37.13 4.19 -1.88
CA PRO A 301 38.34 4.30 -2.70
C PRO A 301 39.62 3.82 -2.00
N GLU A 302 39.69 4.00 -0.67
CA GLU A 302 40.85 3.62 0.16
C GLU A 302 41.03 2.10 0.27
N LEU A 303 39.97 1.33 0.02
CA LEU A 303 39.97 -0.13 0.11
C LEU A 303 40.06 -0.79 -1.28
N LEU A 304 40.05 -0.01 -2.34
CA LEU A 304 40.24 -0.51 -3.70
C LEU A 304 41.67 -0.97 -3.93
N THR A 305 41.82 -2.25 -4.29
CA THR A 305 43.14 -2.77 -4.73
C THR A 305 43.23 -2.78 -6.27
N ARG A 306 44.45 -2.83 -6.77
CA ARG A 306 44.67 -2.94 -8.22
C ARG A 306 44.04 -4.19 -8.79
N GLU A 307 44.13 -5.32 -8.08
CA GLU A 307 43.55 -6.59 -8.46
C GLU A 307 42.01 -6.50 -8.60
N MET A 308 41.34 -5.81 -7.66
CA MET A 308 39.90 -5.57 -7.75
C MET A 308 39.51 -4.75 -8.97
N CYS A 309 40.27 -3.71 -9.27
CA CYS A 309 40.07 -2.88 -10.47
C CYS A 309 40.21 -3.70 -11.75
N HIS A 310 41.27 -4.50 -11.82
CA HIS A 310 41.50 -5.42 -12.94
C HIS A 310 40.35 -6.44 -13.07
N GLU A 311 39.95 -7.07 -11.98
CA GLU A 311 38.87 -8.05 -11.99
C GLU A 311 37.53 -7.43 -12.48
N ALA A 312 37.18 -6.23 -11.97
CA ALA A 312 36.01 -5.50 -12.44
C ALA A 312 36.06 -5.18 -13.95
N LEU A 313 37.21 -4.79 -14.47
CA LEU A 313 37.40 -4.47 -15.89
C LEU A 313 37.34 -5.72 -16.80
N TYR A 314 37.88 -6.84 -16.34
CA TYR A 314 37.95 -8.06 -17.12
C TYR A 314 36.67 -8.89 -17.11
N SER A 315 35.98 -8.89 -15.95
CA SER A 315 34.78 -9.71 -15.73
C SER A 315 33.51 -9.00 -16.22
N SER A 316 33.53 -7.65 -16.31
CA SER A 316 32.40 -6.87 -16.74
C SER A 316 32.48 -6.51 -18.22
N TYR A 317 31.44 -6.84 -18.98
CA TYR A 317 31.21 -6.24 -20.31
C TYR A 317 30.64 -4.82 -20.20
N ASP A 318 30.30 -4.38 -18.97
CA ASP A 318 29.70 -3.08 -18.68
C ASP A 318 30.77 -2.04 -18.33
N LEU A 319 31.08 -1.18 -19.27
CA LEU A 319 32.09 -0.11 -19.11
C LEU A 319 31.68 0.96 -18.08
N ARG A 320 30.45 0.94 -17.53
CA ARG A 320 30.03 1.87 -16.45
C ARG A 320 30.89 1.75 -15.21
N VAL A 321 31.52 0.59 -14.97
CA VAL A 321 32.48 0.40 -13.87
C VAL A 321 33.68 1.36 -13.95
N LEU A 322 34.04 1.89 -15.13
CA LEU A 322 35.15 2.83 -15.34
C LEU A 322 35.00 4.11 -14.51
N ARG A 323 33.81 4.51 -14.13
CA ARG A 323 33.58 5.69 -13.27
C ARG A 323 34.19 5.56 -11.89
N TYR A 324 34.39 4.33 -11.43
CA TYR A 324 34.81 4.01 -10.07
C TYR A 324 36.26 3.51 -9.99
N ILE A 325 36.93 3.33 -11.15
CA ILE A 325 38.25 2.79 -11.20
C ILE A 325 39.27 3.95 -11.20
N PRO A 326 40.36 3.86 -10.42
CA PRO A 326 41.44 4.85 -10.44
C PRO A 326 42.10 5.04 -11.81
N TYR A 327 42.52 6.26 -12.10
CA TYR A 327 43.04 6.71 -13.39
C TYR A 327 44.10 5.79 -14.03
N LYS A 328 45.01 5.20 -13.25
CA LYS A 328 46.10 4.37 -13.78
C LYS A 328 45.65 3.14 -14.56
N GLU A 329 44.50 2.58 -14.20
CA GLU A 329 43.97 1.36 -14.80
C GLU A 329 43.14 1.63 -16.06
N ILE A 330 42.71 2.88 -16.25
CA ILE A 330 41.86 3.29 -17.37
C ILE A 330 42.58 3.23 -18.71
N HIS A 331 43.87 3.59 -18.75
CA HIS A 331 44.66 3.56 -19.97
C HIS A 331 44.76 2.14 -20.57
N GLU A 332 45.03 1.13 -19.74
CA GLU A 332 45.11 -0.27 -20.18
C GLU A 332 43.78 -0.74 -20.78
N GLN A 333 42.65 -0.26 -20.25
CA GLN A 333 41.32 -0.64 -20.75
C GLN A 333 41.03 0.01 -22.11
N LEU A 334 41.43 1.27 -22.30
CA LEU A 334 41.29 1.93 -23.60
C LEU A 334 42.07 1.21 -24.70
N GLU A 335 43.27 0.72 -24.39
CA GLU A 335 44.07 -0.06 -25.34
C GLU A 335 43.34 -1.31 -25.87
N ARG A 336 42.46 -1.89 -25.09
CA ARG A 336 41.65 -3.07 -25.43
C ARG A 336 40.32 -2.77 -26.14
N CYS A 337 39.90 -1.49 -26.14
CA CYS A 337 38.72 -1.12 -26.88
C CYS A 337 39.04 -1.16 -28.39
N GLU A 338 38.26 -1.92 -29.13
CA GLU A 338 38.33 -1.98 -30.59
C GLU A 338 37.03 -1.52 -31.19
N GLY A 339 37.10 -0.56 -32.14
CA GLY A 339 36.00 -0.01 -32.90
C GLY A 339 35.20 1.09 -32.18
N TYR A 340 34.55 1.91 -32.99
CA TYR A 340 33.83 3.12 -32.61
C TYR A 340 32.85 2.94 -31.42
N SER A 341 32.02 1.94 -31.50
CA SER A 341 30.99 1.74 -30.48
C SER A 341 31.56 1.45 -29.07
N ARG A 342 32.64 0.65 -28.99
CA ARG A 342 33.29 0.33 -27.70
C ARG A 342 34.07 1.53 -27.17
N THR A 343 34.80 2.23 -28.01
CA THR A 343 35.59 3.42 -27.62
C THR A 343 34.65 4.56 -27.20
N LYS A 344 33.54 4.73 -27.90
CA LYS A 344 32.50 5.70 -27.50
C LYS A 344 31.88 5.35 -26.17
N HIS A 345 31.49 4.09 -25.98
CA HIS A 345 30.89 3.63 -24.72
C HIS A 345 31.90 3.79 -23.56
N PHE A 346 33.17 3.52 -23.79
CA PHE A 346 34.24 3.81 -22.83
C PHE A 346 34.24 5.30 -22.45
N LEU A 347 34.26 6.20 -23.44
CA LEU A 347 34.31 7.65 -23.21
C LEU A 347 33.07 8.14 -22.43
N ASP A 348 31.89 7.67 -22.78
CA ASP A 348 30.62 8.02 -22.13
C ASP A 348 30.53 7.48 -20.70
N SER A 349 31.22 6.39 -20.40
CA SER A 349 31.15 5.67 -19.13
C SER A 349 32.19 6.04 -18.10
N MET A 350 33.36 6.63 -18.56
CA MET A 350 34.42 6.99 -17.63
C MET A 350 34.06 8.22 -16.77
N ASN A 351 34.72 8.37 -15.61
CA ASN A 351 34.59 9.58 -14.81
C ASN A 351 35.22 10.77 -15.61
N PRO A 352 34.44 11.84 -15.87
CA PRO A 352 34.95 13.01 -16.60
C PRO A 352 36.19 13.67 -15.98
N ASP A 353 36.39 13.52 -14.67
CA ASP A 353 37.54 14.08 -13.95
C ASP A 353 38.85 13.35 -14.27
N TYR A 354 38.78 12.15 -14.85
CA TYR A 354 39.93 11.35 -15.26
C TYR A 354 40.36 11.62 -16.69
N MET A 355 39.63 12.43 -17.44
CA MET A 355 40.06 12.86 -18.78
C MET A 355 41.33 13.70 -18.69
N THR A 356 42.32 13.39 -19.52
CA THR A 356 43.54 14.12 -19.68
C THR A 356 43.83 14.39 -21.17
N PRO A 357 44.69 15.36 -21.54
CA PRO A 357 45.08 15.53 -22.93
C PRO A 357 45.63 14.25 -23.57
N LYS A 358 46.46 13.51 -22.85
CA LYS A 358 47.00 12.23 -23.32
C LYS A 358 45.96 11.19 -23.59
N LEU A 359 44.91 11.09 -22.70
CA LEU A 359 43.82 10.17 -22.91
C LEU A 359 42.94 10.58 -24.10
N ALA A 360 42.74 11.90 -24.28
CA ALA A 360 42.03 12.45 -25.41
C ALA A 360 42.77 12.14 -26.74
N GLU A 361 44.10 12.25 -26.76
CA GLU A 361 44.94 11.85 -27.91
C GLU A 361 44.82 10.34 -28.22
N MET A 362 44.86 9.48 -27.20
CA MET A 362 44.69 8.03 -27.37
C MET A 362 43.30 7.68 -27.94
N ILE A 363 42.26 8.34 -27.47
CA ILE A 363 40.87 8.15 -27.97
C ILE A 363 40.79 8.57 -29.44
N PHE A 364 41.36 9.74 -29.79
CA PHE A 364 41.39 10.22 -31.17
C PHE A 364 42.19 9.29 -32.09
N THR A 365 43.34 8.80 -31.62
CA THR A 365 44.20 7.88 -32.40
C THR A 365 43.47 6.57 -32.71
N LYS A 366 42.66 6.08 -31.79
CA LYS A 366 41.87 4.87 -32.01
C LYS A 366 40.65 5.08 -32.92
N GLU A 367 39.90 6.13 -32.66
CA GLU A 367 38.62 6.44 -33.33
C GLU A 367 38.52 7.96 -33.54
N PRO A 368 39.06 8.48 -34.67
CA PRO A 368 39.06 9.92 -34.94
C PRO A 368 37.69 10.58 -34.89
N GLU A 369 36.64 9.85 -35.26
CA GLU A 369 35.25 10.34 -35.24
C GLU A 369 34.80 10.76 -33.82
N LEU A 370 35.39 10.22 -32.75
CA LEU A 370 35.08 10.58 -31.37
C LEU A 370 35.65 11.95 -30.95
N PHE A 371 36.37 12.67 -31.81
CA PHE A 371 36.81 14.03 -31.53
C PHE A 371 35.67 14.96 -31.14
N TYR A 372 34.47 14.73 -31.65
CA TYR A 372 33.24 15.43 -31.27
C TYR A 372 32.91 15.29 -29.79
N ASN A 373 33.18 14.13 -29.20
CA ASN A 373 32.81 13.78 -27.83
C ASN A 373 33.84 14.19 -26.80
N ILE A 374 35.06 14.57 -27.24
CA ILE A 374 36.13 15.06 -26.35
C ILE A 374 35.80 16.50 -25.90
N PRO A 375 35.71 16.78 -24.57
CA PRO A 375 35.44 18.12 -24.07
C PRO A 375 36.49 19.14 -24.49
N GLU A 376 36.12 20.39 -24.81
CA GLU A 376 37.00 21.44 -25.30
C GLU A 376 38.22 21.69 -24.41
N LYS A 377 38.08 21.60 -23.08
CA LYS A 377 39.19 21.84 -22.13
C LYS A 377 40.35 20.85 -22.27
N PHE A 378 40.14 19.72 -22.94
CA PHE A 378 41.17 18.69 -23.19
C PHE A 378 41.61 18.62 -24.63
N LYS A 379 41.08 19.47 -25.51
CA LYS A 379 41.55 19.67 -26.87
C LYS A 379 42.69 20.66 -26.83
N ASP A 380 43.92 20.16 -26.66
CA ASP A 380 45.13 20.99 -26.73
C ASP A 380 45.52 21.30 -28.19
N LYS A 381 46.59 22.08 -28.35
CA LYS A 381 47.03 22.52 -29.68
C LYS A 381 47.46 21.34 -30.56
N GLU A 382 48.20 20.38 -29.98
CA GLU A 382 48.78 19.25 -30.71
C GLU A 382 47.67 18.30 -31.20
N LEU A 383 46.71 17.99 -30.35
CA LEU A 383 45.54 17.19 -30.72
C LEU A 383 44.69 17.86 -31.81
N CYS A 384 44.45 19.18 -31.69
CA CYS A 384 43.71 19.94 -32.69
C CYS A 384 44.42 19.98 -34.06
N GLU A 385 45.77 20.22 -34.09
CA GLU A 385 46.56 20.17 -35.33
C GLU A 385 46.48 18.76 -35.96
N THR A 386 46.63 17.71 -35.16
CA THR A 386 46.55 16.34 -35.65
C THR A 386 45.16 16.02 -36.20
N ALA A 387 44.09 16.48 -35.52
CA ALA A 387 42.73 16.27 -35.98
C ALA A 387 42.43 16.98 -37.31
N VAL A 388 42.84 18.25 -37.45
CA VAL A 388 42.62 19.02 -38.67
C VAL A 388 43.40 18.44 -39.83
N ARG A 389 44.64 17.96 -39.60
CA ARG A 389 45.44 17.26 -40.66
C ARG A 389 44.81 15.93 -41.07
N TYR A 390 44.13 15.25 -40.15
CA TYR A 390 43.44 14.01 -40.46
C TYR A 390 42.19 14.26 -41.35
N ASP A 391 41.37 15.26 -40.94
CA ASP A 391 40.20 15.73 -41.70
C ASP A 391 39.94 17.21 -41.38
N GLY A 392 40.05 18.08 -42.41
CA GLY A 392 39.86 19.52 -42.27
C GLY A 392 38.47 19.89 -41.69
N SER A 393 37.48 19.03 -41.81
CA SER A 393 36.16 19.28 -41.25
C SER A 393 36.15 19.40 -39.72
N TYR A 394 37.16 18.85 -39.02
CA TYR A 394 37.32 18.97 -37.57
C TYR A 394 37.68 20.38 -37.10
N LEU A 395 38.09 21.29 -38.01
CA LEU A 395 38.33 22.69 -37.66
C LEU A 395 37.12 23.33 -36.96
N ARG A 396 35.92 22.90 -37.28
CA ARG A 396 34.68 23.38 -36.64
C ARG A 396 34.66 23.08 -35.14
N MET A 397 35.31 22.02 -34.69
CA MET A 397 35.33 21.53 -33.30
C MET A 397 36.57 21.99 -32.52
N VAL A 398 37.47 22.70 -33.16
CA VAL A 398 38.64 23.31 -32.53
C VAL A 398 38.17 24.51 -31.70
N PRO A 399 38.58 24.63 -30.42
CA PRO A 399 38.31 25.82 -29.62
C PRO A 399 38.79 27.10 -30.32
N GLU A 400 37.97 28.17 -30.31
CA GLU A 400 38.27 29.42 -31.02
C GLU A 400 39.65 29.98 -30.71
N LYS A 401 40.12 29.88 -29.45
CA LYS A 401 41.45 30.31 -29.00
C LYS A 401 42.63 29.58 -29.63
N LEU A 402 42.39 28.41 -30.24
CA LEU A 402 43.40 27.57 -30.90
C LEU A 402 43.30 27.61 -32.42
N LYS A 403 42.32 28.31 -33.00
CA LYS A 403 42.21 28.54 -34.45
C LYS A 403 43.19 29.59 -34.90
N THR A 404 44.40 29.17 -35.27
CA THR A 404 45.42 30.07 -35.86
C THR A 404 45.22 30.16 -37.37
N PRO A 405 45.73 31.25 -38.02
CA PRO A 405 45.65 31.32 -39.48
C PRO A 405 46.30 30.14 -40.18
N GLU A 406 47.41 29.63 -39.65
CA GLU A 406 48.12 28.47 -40.18
C GLU A 406 47.23 27.23 -40.12
N LEU A 407 46.56 26.97 -38.98
CA LEU A 407 45.67 25.83 -38.82
C LEU A 407 44.45 25.92 -39.75
N CYS A 408 43.94 27.12 -39.99
CA CYS A 408 42.88 27.37 -40.93
C CYS A 408 43.27 27.13 -42.40
N MET A 409 44.56 27.26 -42.72
CA MET A 409 45.07 26.96 -44.08
C MET A 409 45.36 25.46 -44.26
N GLU A 410 45.56 24.70 -43.18
CA GLU A 410 45.76 23.25 -43.23
C GLU A 410 44.41 22.50 -43.37
N ALA A 411 43.26 23.12 -43.01
CA ALA A 411 41.93 22.57 -43.10
C ALA A 411 41.34 22.65 -44.51
#